data_3a7cb3ccbc134188d4b244ec18417166
#
_entry.id   3a7cb3ccbc134188d4b244ec18417166
#
_cell.length_a   1.000
_cell.length_b   1.000
_cell.length_c   1.000
_cell.angle_alpha   90.00
_cell.angle_beta   90.00
_cell.angle_gamma   90.00
#
_symmetry.space_group_name_H-M   'P 1'
#
loop_
_entity.id
_entity.type
_entity.pdbx_description
1 polymer ?
#
loop_
_entity_poly.entity_id
_entity_poly.type
_entity_poly.pdbx_seq_one_letter_code
_entity_poly.pdbx_strand_id
1 'polypeptide(L)'
;NVRLAFENLIVQDEFTDDAEFEIIEKILNKAPARQVASFLEKMLDTSIPVPRDFEHRTAEEYEAYKKSLSYQLRNRIIPACLIGITLMLASFGIFQFAKNCIYKPLKANSLYKQGYALLQADEYPQSEMKFEEACKYRISKKWFFNYARGYRNHKQYQRASAMYDRILSYFKHDKAAGLEYADMELNDMANYERAEEIVRREVLDYHINDADGILKLGDIFLEWGTEKDPEKLELAREQYANLLQLYGKDQRSSDLYLSRMMRYFIRTDKLKEVIPLKKVFEPREKSLCADDWAELSGYLLDK
;
A
#
# COMPACT_ATOMS: atom_id res chain seq x y z
N ASN A 1 -59.38 9.48 -21.59
CA ASN A 1 -59.17 9.22 -20.14
C ASN A 1 -60.12 10.01 -19.24
N VAL A 2 -60.41 11.29 -19.56
CA VAL A 2 -61.42 12.10 -18.83
C VAL A 2 -62.79 11.45 -18.97
N ARG A 3 -63.17 10.99 -20.17
CA ARG A 3 -64.42 10.32 -20.44
C ARG A 3 -64.61 9.01 -19.65
N LEU A 4 -63.54 8.21 -19.56
CA LEU A 4 -63.53 6.98 -18.74
C LEU A 4 -63.62 7.29 -17.23
N ALA A 5 -63.03 8.40 -16.78
CA ALA A 5 -63.17 8.86 -15.41
C ALA A 5 -64.60 9.28 -15.09
N PHE A 6 -65.23 10.02 -16.00
CA PHE A 6 -66.67 10.42 -15.85
C PHE A 6 -67.61 9.21 -15.92
N GLU A 7 -67.38 8.21 -16.79
CA GLU A 7 -68.19 7.00 -16.86
C GLU A 7 -68.05 6.16 -15.56
N ASN A 8 -66.86 6.11 -14.95
CA ASN A 8 -66.67 5.44 -13.65
C ASN A 8 -67.27 6.22 -12.48
N LEU A 9 -67.27 7.53 -12.52
CA LEU A 9 -67.85 8.44 -11.52
C LEU A 9 -69.39 8.28 -11.44
N ILE A 10 -70.09 8.14 -12.60
CA ILE A 10 -71.54 7.96 -12.69
C ILE A 10 -71.97 6.60 -12.13
N VAL A 11 -71.11 5.60 -12.09
CA VAL A 11 -71.43 4.22 -11.65
C VAL A 11 -71.27 4.05 -10.11
N GLN A 12 -70.55 4.91 -9.42
CA GLN A 12 -70.23 4.69 -7.99
C GLN A 12 -71.06 5.45 -6.96
N ASP A 13 -71.97 6.31 -7.37
CA ASP A 13 -72.90 7.07 -6.47
C ASP A 13 -72.22 7.71 -5.22
N GLU A 14 -70.91 7.94 -5.30
CA GLU A 14 -70.05 8.40 -4.17
C GLU A 14 -69.77 9.89 -4.16
N PHE A 15 -70.29 10.61 -5.15
CA PHE A 15 -70.00 12.04 -5.29
C PHE A 15 -71.17 12.89 -4.81
N THR A 16 -70.85 13.84 -3.93
CA THR A 16 -71.78 14.94 -3.60
C THR A 16 -71.86 15.87 -4.80
N ASP A 17 -73.09 16.41 -5.09
CA ASP A 17 -73.36 17.37 -6.16
C ASP A 17 -72.34 18.55 -6.19
N ASP A 18 -71.82 18.92 -5.04
CA ASP A 18 -70.80 19.94 -4.88
C ASP A 18 -69.46 19.61 -5.53
N ALA A 19 -69.04 18.35 -5.49
CA ALA A 19 -67.75 17.90 -6.06
C ALA A 19 -67.82 17.80 -7.59
N GLU A 20 -68.96 17.38 -8.12
CA GLU A 20 -69.20 17.40 -9.58
C GLU A 20 -69.20 18.84 -10.10
N PHE A 21 -69.83 19.76 -9.37
CA PHE A 21 -69.87 21.15 -9.74
C PHE A 21 -68.47 21.79 -9.73
N GLU A 22 -67.62 21.48 -8.77
CA GLU A 22 -66.26 21.98 -8.70
C GLU A 22 -65.38 21.47 -9.86
N ILE A 23 -65.58 20.19 -10.30
CA ILE A 23 -64.87 19.63 -11.46
C ILE A 23 -65.31 20.40 -12.74
N ILE A 24 -66.61 20.59 -12.92
CA ILE A 24 -67.17 21.26 -14.07
C ILE A 24 -66.69 22.74 -14.09
N GLU A 25 -66.71 23.42 -12.96
CA GLU A 25 -66.19 24.77 -12.82
C GLU A 25 -64.70 24.87 -13.18
N LYS A 26 -63.84 23.94 -12.70
CA LYS A 26 -62.41 23.90 -13.05
C LYS A 26 -62.20 23.69 -14.56
N ILE A 27 -63.04 22.83 -15.20
CA ILE A 27 -62.94 22.59 -16.63
C ILE A 27 -63.39 23.80 -17.42
N LEU A 28 -64.52 24.44 -17.04
CA LEU A 28 -65.04 25.68 -17.68
C LEU A 28 -64.06 26.85 -17.55
N ASN A 29 -63.42 26.96 -16.38
CA ASN A 29 -62.39 28.00 -16.12
C ASN A 29 -61.03 27.68 -16.73
N LYS A 30 -60.90 26.64 -17.56
CA LYS A 30 -59.69 26.23 -18.23
C LYS A 30 -58.54 26.01 -17.24
N ALA A 31 -58.84 25.45 -16.07
CA ALA A 31 -57.78 25.15 -15.08
C ALA A 31 -56.72 24.20 -15.67
N PRO A 32 -55.43 24.33 -15.29
CA PRO A 32 -54.37 23.46 -15.78
C PRO A 32 -54.69 21.99 -15.53
N ALA A 33 -54.40 21.13 -16.51
CA ALA A 33 -54.71 19.70 -16.46
C ALA A 33 -54.17 19.02 -15.19
N ARG A 34 -53.04 19.51 -14.62
CA ARG A 34 -52.52 19.04 -13.35
C ARG A 34 -53.40 19.35 -12.16
N GLN A 35 -54.05 20.54 -12.14
CA GLN A 35 -54.96 20.90 -11.05
C GLN A 35 -56.22 20.03 -11.09
N VAL A 36 -56.74 19.79 -12.28
CA VAL A 36 -57.89 18.87 -12.46
C VAL A 36 -57.51 17.42 -12.10
N ALA A 37 -56.33 16.96 -12.53
CA ALA A 37 -55.84 15.64 -12.20
C ALA A 37 -55.62 15.48 -10.70
N SER A 38 -54.95 16.45 -10.03
CA SER A 38 -54.70 16.35 -8.57
C SER A 38 -56.00 16.42 -7.75
N PHE A 39 -57.02 17.07 -8.24
CA PHE A 39 -58.34 17.06 -7.61
C PHE A 39 -59.01 15.70 -7.76
N LEU A 40 -58.96 15.10 -8.98
CA LEU A 40 -59.48 13.77 -9.25
C LEU A 40 -58.69 12.67 -8.53
N GLU A 41 -57.37 12.79 -8.42
CA GLU A 41 -56.53 11.89 -7.64
C GLU A 41 -56.91 11.82 -6.16
N LYS A 42 -57.26 13.01 -5.60
CA LYS A 42 -57.67 13.11 -4.21
C LYS A 42 -59.05 12.50 -3.95
N MET A 43 -59.90 12.53 -4.97
CA MET A 43 -61.24 12.00 -4.86
C MET A 43 -61.34 10.50 -5.17
N LEU A 44 -60.50 10.01 -6.10
CA LEU A 44 -60.54 8.62 -6.57
C LEU A 44 -59.47 7.73 -5.89
N ASP A 45 -58.65 8.30 -4.99
CA ASP A 45 -57.50 7.68 -4.37
C ASP A 45 -56.62 6.89 -5.39
N THR A 46 -56.49 7.45 -6.60
CA THR A 46 -55.83 6.84 -7.73
C THR A 46 -54.92 7.85 -8.43
N SER A 47 -53.64 7.52 -8.66
CA SER A 47 -52.70 8.40 -9.34
C SER A 47 -53.03 8.55 -10.84
N ILE A 48 -53.23 9.79 -11.30
CA ILE A 48 -53.50 10.16 -12.69
C ILE A 48 -52.29 10.83 -13.31
N PRO A 49 -51.41 10.12 -14.01
CA PRO A 49 -50.18 10.72 -14.55
C PRO A 49 -50.46 11.72 -15.67
N VAL A 50 -50.26 12.99 -15.40
CA VAL A 50 -50.36 14.07 -16.40
C VAL A 50 -48.99 14.36 -17.01
N PRO A 51 -48.79 14.10 -18.32
CA PRO A 51 -47.55 14.43 -19.00
C PRO A 51 -47.23 15.91 -18.95
N ARG A 52 -45.95 16.27 -18.84
CA ARG A 52 -45.49 17.69 -18.67
C ARG A 52 -45.93 18.62 -19.79
N ASP A 53 -46.10 18.12 -21.00
CA ASP A 53 -46.44 18.93 -22.19
C ASP A 53 -47.93 18.89 -22.52
N PHE A 54 -48.78 18.27 -21.68
CA PHE A 54 -50.22 18.09 -21.95
C PHE A 54 -51.00 19.42 -21.93
N GLU A 55 -50.56 20.41 -21.17
CA GLU A 55 -51.20 21.71 -21.00
C GLU A 55 -51.12 22.59 -22.27
N HIS A 56 -50.17 22.28 -23.16
CA HIS A 56 -49.92 23.06 -24.37
C HIS A 56 -50.45 22.45 -25.66
N ARG A 57 -51.15 21.27 -25.57
CA ARG A 57 -51.62 20.51 -26.74
C ARG A 57 -52.99 19.88 -26.47
N THR A 58 -53.83 19.79 -27.51
CA THR A 58 -55.04 18.97 -27.44
C THR A 58 -54.70 17.50 -27.32
N ALA A 59 -55.66 16.67 -26.84
CA ALA A 59 -55.46 15.23 -26.67
C ALA A 59 -55.02 14.56 -27.97
N GLU A 60 -55.60 14.94 -29.09
CA GLU A 60 -55.28 14.41 -30.43
C GLU A 60 -53.88 14.84 -30.88
N GLU A 61 -53.51 16.11 -30.66
CA GLU A 61 -52.14 16.62 -30.94
C GLU A 61 -51.11 15.97 -30.06
N TYR A 62 -51.44 15.62 -28.81
CA TYR A 62 -50.52 14.90 -27.91
C TYR A 62 -50.28 13.46 -28.34
N GLU A 63 -51.30 12.75 -28.82
CA GLU A 63 -51.13 11.41 -29.37
C GLU A 63 -50.31 11.40 -30.67
N ALA A 64 -50.57 12.38 -31.54
CA ALA A 64 -49.75 12.59 -32.74
C ALA A 64 -48.29 12.93 -32.37
N TYR A 65 -48.09 13.76 -31.34
CA TYR A 65 -46.73 14.09 -30.82
C TYR A 65 -46.03 12.86 -30.24
N LYS A 66 -46.69 11.98 -29.50
CA LYS A 66 -46.12 10.72 -29.01
C LYS A 66 -45.59 9.83 -30.12
N LYS A 67 -46.21 9.87 -31.29
CA LYS A 67 -45.80 9.14 -32.50
C LYS A 67 -44.66 9.84 -33.23
N SER A 68 -44.40 11.16 -32.95
CA SER A 68 -43.37 11.90 -33.62
C SER A 68 -41.98 11.42 -33.27
N LEU A 69 -41.02 11.55 -34.20
CA LEU A 69 -39.63 11.21 -34.02
C LEU A 69 -38.99 12.02 -32.87
N SER A 70 -39.39 13.29 -32.71
CA SER A 70 -38.90 14.20 -31.67
C SER A 70 -39.23 13.72 -30.26
N TYR A 71 -40.43 13.19 -30.03
CA TYR A 71 -40.82 12.60 -28.75
C TYR A 71 -40.10 11.29 -28.48
N GLN A 72 -40.02 10.43 -29.47
CA GLN A 72 -39.31 9.14 -29.34
C GLN A 72 -37.80 9.34 -29.07
N LEU A 73 -37.20 10.30 -29.77
CA LEU A 73 -35.81 10.65 -29.57
C LEU A 73 -35.55 11.14 -28.12
N ARG A 74 -36.37 12.09 -27.67
CA ARG A 74 -36.17 12.73 -26.35
C ARG A 74 -36.51 11.83 -25.17
N ASN A 75 -37.58 11.03 -25.27
CA ASN A 75 -38.11 10.26 -24.13
C ASN A 75 -37.78 8.80 -24.13
N ARG A 76 -37.27 8.23 -25.25
CA ARG A 76 -36.87 6.83 -25.34
C ARG A 76 -35.44 6.64 -25.78
N ILE A 77 -35.03 7.26 -26.88
CA ILE A 77 -33.71 7.00 -27.48
C ILE A 77 -32.61 7.64 -26.63
N ILE A 78 -32.72 8.95 -26.32
CA ILE A 78 -31.71 9.65 -25.53
C ILE A 78 -31.52 9.01 -24.13
N PRO A 79 -32.56 8.75 -23.34
CA PRO A 79 -32.40 8.06 -22.06
C PRO A 79 -31.78 6.65 -22.18
N ALA A 80 -32.23 5.90 -23.18
CA ALA A 80 -31.68 4.56 -23.45
C ALA A 80 -30.20 4.61 -23.83
N CYS A 81 -29.80 5.58 -24.69
CA CYS A 81 -28.40 5.80 -25.04
C CYS A 81 -27.55 6.24 -23.82
N LEU A 82 -28.08 7.15 -22.97
CA LEU A 82 -27.39 7.57 -21.75
C LEU A 82 -27.18 6.39 -20.80
N ILE A 83 -28.22 5.55 -20.58
CA ILE A 83 -28.09 4.34 -19.78
C ILE A 83 -27.07 3.37 -20.41
N GLY A 84 -27.09 3.18 -21.72
CA GLY A 84 -26.13 2.35 -22.42
C GLY A 84 -24.69 2.85 -22.27
N ILE A 85 -24.46 4.16 -22.41
CA ILE A 85 -23.14 4.78 -22.22
C ILE A 85 -22.68 4.64 -20.77
N THR A 86 -23.55 4.87 -19.78
CA THR A 86 -23.17 4.72 -18.36
C THR A 86 -22.83 3.28 -18.01
N LEU A 87 -23.57 2.30 -18.51
CA LEU A 87 -23.26 0.87 -18.34
C LEU A 87 -21.95 0.48 -19.02
N MET A 88 -21.66 1.01 -20.21
CA MET A 88 -20.41 0.77 -20.91
C MET A 88 -19.22 1.35 -20.11
N LEU A 89 -19.33 2.58 -19.62
CA LEU A 89 -18.29 3.20 -18.79
C LEU A 89 -18.08 2.45 -17.47
N ALA A 90 -19.16 2.03 -16.83
CA ALA A 90 -19.11 1.23 -15.61
C ALA A 90 -18.42 -0.12 -15.85
N SER A 91 -18.80 -0.85 -16.92
CA SER A 91 -18.17 -2.13 -17.26
C SER A 91 -16.69 -1.99 -17.62
N PHE A 92 -16.33 -0.93 -18.34
CA PHE A 92 -14.92 -0.60 -18.64
C PHE A 92 -14.14 -0.29 -17.36
N GLY A 93 -14.73 0.49 -16.43
CA GLY A 93 -14.13 0.77 -15.13
C GLY A 93 -13.89 -0.51 -14.32
N ILE A 94 -14.88 -1.40 -14.22
CA ILE A 94 -14.76 -2.70 -13.55
C ILE A 94 -13.67 -3.55 -14.21
N PHE A 95 -13.63 -3.60 -15.54
CA PHE A 95 -12.60 -4.36 -16.28
C PHE A 95 -11.19 -3.84 -15.98
N GLN A 96 -10.99 -2.52 -16.03
CA GLN A 96 -9.69 -1.91 -15.71
C GLN A 96 -9.30 -2.13 -14.25
N PHE A 97 -10.26 -2.04 -13.33
CA PHE A 97 -10.03 -2.35 -11.93
C PHE A 97 -9.60 -3.82 -11.75
N ALA A 98 -10.34 -4.76 -12.30
CA ALA A 98 -10.00 -6.19 -12.24
C ALA A 98 -8.63 -6.48 -12.84
N LYS A 99 -8.31 -5.89 -14.00
CA LYS A 99 -7.01 -6.02 -14.65
C LYS A 99 -5.86 -5.49 -13.78
N ASN A 100 -6.01 -4.30 -13.20
CA ASN A 100 -4.93 -3.64 -12.46
C ASN A 100 -4.79 -4.14 -11.02
N CYS A 101 -5.94 -4.39 -10.32
CA CYS A 101 -5.95 -4.74 -8.90
C CYS A 101 -5.92 -6.25 -8.63
N ILE A 102 -6.33 -7.08 -9.60
CA ILE A 102 -6.42 -8.53 -9.42
C ILE A 102 -5.43 -9.24 -10.35
N TYR A 103 -5.59 -9.08 -11.66
CA TYR A 103 -4.80 -9.85 -12.64
C TYR A 103 -3.30 -9.54 -12.56
N LYS A 104 -2.91 -8.26 -12.63
CA LYS A 104 -1.49 -7.88 -12.62
C LYS A 104 -0.76 -8.33 -11.34
N PRO A 105 -1.28 -8.13 -10.11
CA PRO A 105 -0.63 -8.61 -8.90
C PRO A 105 -0.51 -10.13 -8.83
N LEU A 106 -1.56 -10.86 -9.23
CA LEU A 106 -1.53 -12.32 -9.24
C LEU A 106 -0.50 -12.86 -10.25
N LYS A 107 -0.49 -12.31 -11.47
CA LYS A 107 0.47 -12.69 -12.50
C LYS A 107 1.91 -12.37 -12.08
N ALA A 108 2.15 -11.17 -11.54
CA ALA A 108 3.46 -10.81 -11.02
C ALA A 108 3.93 -11.77 -9.91
N ASN A 109 3.06 -12.05 -8.93
CA ASN A 109 3.41 -12.94 -7.83
C ASN A 109 3.71 -14.38 -8.29
N SER A 110 2.97 -14.87 -9.30
CA SER A 110 3.25 -16.18 -9.92
C SER A 110 4.62 -16.20 -10.59
N LEU A 111 4.96 -15.16 -11.36
CA LEU A 111 6.25 -15.03 -12.04
C LEU A 111 7.41 -14.90 -11.06
N TYR A 112 7.26 -14.09 -9.99
CA TYR A 112 8.26 -14.00 -8.93
C TYR A 112 8.51 -15.36 -8.26
N LYS A 113 7.45 -16.12 -7.96
CA LYS A 113 7.59 -17.46 -7.38
C LYS A 113 8.34 -18.42 -8.32
N GLN A 114 7.99 -18.42 -9.61
CA GLN A 114 8.66 -19.25 -10.59
C GLN A 114 10.15 -18.89 -10.70
N GLY A 115 10.46 -17.60 -10.84
CA GLY A 115 11.84 -17.14 -10.90
C GLY A 115 12.62 -17.43 -9.60
N TYR A 116 11.99 -17.31 -8.44
CA TYR A 116 12.63 -17.65 -7.17
C TYR A 116 12.90 -19.16 -7.04
N ALA A 117 12.02 -20.01 -7.55
CA ALA A 117 12.28 -21.45 -7.62
C ALA A 117 13.48 -21.79 -8.54
N LEU A 118 13.64 -21.08 -9.67
CA LEU A 118 14.81 -21.21 -10.53
C LEU A 118 16.09 -20.73 -9.85
N LEU A 119 16.01 -19.64 -9.03
CA LEU A 119 17.14 -19.20 -8.21
C LEU A 119 17.58 -20.30 -7.23
N GLN A 120 16.62 -20.95 -6.58
CA GLN A 120 16.90 -22.06 -5.66
C GLN A 120 17.49 -23.29 -6.37
N ALA A 121 17.27 -23.43 -7.67
CA ALA A 121 17.84 -24.47 -8.52
C ALA A 121 19.16 -24.05 -9.21
N ASP A 122 19.76 -22.93 -8.79
CA ASP A 122 20.96 -22.31 -9.37
C ASP A 122 20.86 -21.89 -10.85
N GLU A 123 19.62 -21.82 -11.38
CA GLU A 123 19.35 -21.39 -12.75
C GLU A 123 19.21 -19.85 -12.84
N TYR A 124 20.27 -19.12 -12.50
CA TYR A 124 20.25 -17.66 -12.31
C TYR A 124 19.79 -16.86 -13.53
N PRO A 125 20.25 -17.15 -14.78
CA PRO A 125 19.81 -16.38 -15.94
C PRO A 125 18.30 -16.48 -16.20
N GLN A 126 17.72 -17.66 -16.03
CA GLN A 126 16.29 -17.89 -16.20
C GLN A 126 15.49 -17.25 -15.05
N SER A 127 16.03 -17.28 -13.82
CA SER A 127 15.49 -16.60 -12.67
C SER A 127 15.39 -15.09 -12.90
N GLU A 128 16.45 -14.47 -13.39
CA GLU A 128 16.49 -13.04 -13.73
C GLU A 128 15.46 -12.68 -14.81
N MET A 129 15.34 -13.49 -15.87
CA MET A 129 14.32 -13.28 -16.91
C MET A 129 12.90 -13.28 -16.33
N LYS A 130 12.59 -14.22 -15.43
CA LYS A 130 11.28 -14.30 -14.76
C LYS A 130 11.05 -13.12 -13.82
N PHE A 131 12.09 -12.69 -13.13
CA PHE A 131 12.05 -11.50 -12.29
C PHE A 131 11.74 -10.24 -13.08
N GLU A 132 12.43 -10.02 -14.21
CA GLU A 132 12.19 -8.89 -15.11
C GLU A 132 10.77 -8.93 -15.70
N GLU A 133 10.31 -10.10 -16.11
CA GLU A 133 8.93 -10.27 -16.57
C GLU A 133 7.91 -9.90 -15.50
N ALA A 134 8.14 -10.32 -14.25
CA ALA A 134 7.28 -9.99 -13.11
C ALA A 134 7.23 -8.48 -12.83
N CYS A 135 8.38 -7.79 -12.90
CA CYS A 135 8.50 -6.34 -12.69
C CYS A 135 7.64 -5.54 -13.68
N LYS A 136 7.42 -6.01 -14.91
CA LYS A 136 6.53 -5.37 -15.91
C LYS A 136 5.07 -5.33 -15.47
N TYR A 137 4.64 -6.26 -14.61
CA TYR A 137 3.28 -6.31 -14.07
C TYR A 137 3.16 -5.55 -12.75
N ARG A 138 4.09 -5.77 -11.83
CA ARG A 138 4.10 -5.11 -10.53
C ARG A 138 5.46 -5.20 -9.85
N ILE A 139 5.97 -4.06 -9.40
CA ILE A 139 7.15 -3.97 -8.54
C ILE A 139 6.72 -4.37 -7.11
N SER A 140 7.41 -5.32 -6.50
CA SER A 140 7.10 -5.83 -5.16
C SER A 140 8.34 -5.83 -4.27
N LYS A 141 8.40 -4.89 -3.33
CA LYS A 141 9.50 -4.76 -2.37
C LYS A 141 9.87 -6.08 -1.69
N LYS A 142 8.85 -6.83 -1.25
CA LYS A 142 9.03 -8.15 -0.62
C LYS A 142 9.82 -9.11 -1.50
N TRP A 143 9.51 -9.17 -2.81
CA TRP A 143 10.19 -10.08 -3.72
C TRP A 143 11.61 -9.63 -4.02
N PHE A 144 11.87 -8.34 -4.13
CA PHE A 144 13.22 -7.82 -4.28
C PHE A 144 14.13 -8.25 -3.11
N PHE A 145 13.65 -8.09 -1.86
CA PHE A 145 14.38 -8.60 -0.69
C PHE A 145 14.58 -10.11 -0.71
N ASN A 146 13.54 -10.87 -1.08
CA ASN A 146 13.67 -12.33 -1.18
C ASN A 146 14.76 -12.73 -2.16
N TYR A 147 14.81 -12.09 -3.34
CA TYR A 147 15.85 -12.36 -4.34
C TYR A 147 17.23 -11.92 -3.86
N ALA A 148 17.37 -10.74 -3.27
CA ALA A 148 18.65 -10.28 -2.72
C ALA A 148 19.20 -11.26 -1.70
N ARG A 149 18.38 -11.66 -0.71
CA ARG A 149 18.76 -12.66 0.30
C ARG A 149 18.99 -14.04 -0.31
N GLY A 150 18.19 -14.43 -1.31
CA GLY A 150 18.38 -15.70 -2.05
C GLY A 150 19.73 -15.73 -2.74
N TYR A 151 20.09 -14.70 -3.50
CA TYR A 151 21.42 -14.61 -4.12
C TYR A 151 22.55 -14.58 -3.10
N ARG A 152 22.39 -13.86 -2.00
CA ARG A 152 23.36 -13.84 -0.89
C ARG A 152 23.60 -15.25 -0.33
N ASN A 153 22.52 -15.99 -0.05
CA ASN A 153 22.59 -17.36 0.48
C ASN A 153 23.30 -18.34 -0.46
N HIS A 154 23.14 -18.13 -1.77
CA HIS A 154 23.85 -18.88 -2.81
C HIS A 154 25.23 -18.30 -3.16
N LYS A 155 25.74 -17.36 -2.34
CA LYS A 155 27.04 -16.71 -2.52
C LYS A 155 27.20 -15.96 -3.88
N GLN A 156 26.07 -15.56 -4.49
CA GLN A 156 26.03 -14.76 -5.72
C GLN A 156 26.04 -13.27 -5.35
N TYR A 157 27.10 -12.82 -4.68
CA TYR A 157 27.16 -11.49 -4.06
C TYR A 157 26.97 -10.34 -5.06
N GLN A 158 27.53 -10.44 -6.26
CA GLN A 158 27.34 -9.42 -7.29
C GLN A 158 25.85 -9.28 -7.70
N ARG A 159 25.14 -10.42 -7.81
CA ARG A 159 23.70 -10.40 -8.08
C ARG A 159 22.90 -9.87 -6.89
N ALA A 160 23.31 -10.20 -5.68
CA ALA A 160 22.70 -9.68 -4.47
C ALA A 160 22.89 -8.16 -4.37
N SER A 161 24.10 -7.63 -4.60
CA SER A 161 24.40 -6.18 -4.66
C SER A 161 23.51 -5.50 -5.69
N ALA A 162 23.42 -6.01 -6.91
CA ALA A 162 22.56 -5.46 -7.95
C ALA A 162 21.07 -5.44 -7.52
N MET A 163 20.62 -6.42 -6.75
CA MET A 163 19.25 -6.41 -6.21
C MET A 163 19.08 -5.34 -5.12
N TYR A 164 20.03 -5.16 -4.21
CA TYR A 164 19.97 -4.10 -3.21
C TYR A 164 20.03 -2.71 -3.86
N ASP A 165 20.89 -2.49 -4.85
CA ASP A 165 20.94 -1.24 -5.62
C ASP A 165 19.59 -0.96 -6.30
N ARG A 166 18.93 -1.99 -6.84
CA ARG A 166 17.57 -1.86 -7.40
C ARG A 166 16.52 -1.54 -6.34
N ILE A 167 16.61 -2.13 -5.14
CA ILE A 167 15.70 -1.80 -4.03
C ILE A 167 15.86 -0.31 -3.71
N LEU A 168 17.08 0.17 -3.52
CA LEU A 168 17.37 1.57 -3.19
C LEU A 168 16.97 2.53 -4.33
N SER A 169 17.05 2.09 -5.59
CA SER A 169 16.56 2.86 -6.74
C SER A 169 15.04 3.04 -6.76
N TYR A 170 14.27 1.97 -6.48
CA TYR A 170 12.81 2.01 -6.47
C TYR A 170 12.21 2.53 -5.17
N PHE A 171 12.84 2.20 -4.04
CA PHE A 171 12.43 2.54 -2.69
C PHE A 171 13.54 3.34 -2.03
N LYS A 172 13.67 4.59 -2.48
CA LYS A 172 14.74 5.48 -2.05
C LYS A 172 14.89 5.51 -0.54
N HIS A 173 16.13 5.41 -0.08
CA HIS A 173 16.50 5.53 1.33
C HIS A 173 15.80 4.53 2.25
N ASP A 174 15.53 3.33 1.72
CA ASP A 174 14.97 2.25 2.52
C ASP A 174 16.00 1.76 3.54
N LYS A 175 15.75 2.05 4.80
CA LYS A 175 16.63 1.69 5.91
C LYS A 175 16.98 0.20 5.95
N ALA A 176 15.98 -0.67 5.77
CA ALA A 176 16.21 -2.12 5.85
C ALA A 176 17.11 -2.60 4.69
N ALA A 177 16.92 -2.05 3.49
CA ALA A 177 17.76 -2.37 2.35
C ALA A 177 19.20 -1.90 2.55
N GLY A 178 19.38 -0.66 3.03
CA GLY A 178 20.71 -0.11 3.33
C GLY A 178 21.44 -0.94 4.38
N LEU A 179 20.76 -1.30 5.47
CA LEU A 179 21.38 -2.10 6.54
C LEU A 179 21.72 -3.54 6.11
N GLU A 180 20.83 -4.22 5.36
CA GLU A 180 21.11 -5.57 4.85
C GLU A 180 22.20 -5.58 3.79
N TYR A 181 22.23 -4.56 2.94
CA TYR A 181 23.29 -4.42 1.94
C TYR A 181 24.65 -4.20 2.61
N ALA A 182 24.73 -3.24 3.54
CA ALA A 182 25.94 -3.01 4.29
C ALA A 182 26.40 -4.23 5.11
N ASP A 183 25.44 -5.00 5.64
CA ASP A 183 25.74 -6.25 6.34
C ASP A 183 26.38 -7.30 5.42
N MET A 184 25.89 -7.43 4.19
CA MET A 184 26.48 -8.31 3.19
C MET A 184 27.90 -7.84 2.79
N GLU A 185 28.08 -6.56 2.53
CA GLU A 185 29.42 -6.01 2.18
C GLU A 185 30.42 -6.21 3.33
N LEU A 186 29.97 -6.05 4.58
CA LEU A 186 30.79 -6.24 5.77
C LEU A 186 31.16 -7.71 5.98
N ASN A 187 30.16 -8.59 6.13
CA ASN A 187 30.35 -9.91 6.65
C ASN A 187 30.68 -10.97 5.58
N ASP A 188 30.18 -10.77 4.36
CA ASP A 188 30.38 -11.75 3.29
C ASP A 188 31.50 -11.36 2.30
N MET A 189 31.74 -10.05 2.13
CA MET A 189 32.71 -9.53 1.16
C MET A 189 33.93 -8.85 1.79
N ALA A 190 33.91 -8.57 3.10
CA ALA A 190 34.94 -7.81 3.81
C ALA A 190 35.30 -6.47 3.13
N ASN A 191 34.27 -5.83 2.54
CA ASN A 191 34.38 -4.56 1.83
C ASN A 191 33.93 -3.42 2.75
N TYR A 192 34.79 -3.07 3.66
CA TYR A 192 34.50 -2.13 4.76
C TYR A 192 34.17 -0.72 4.27
N GLU A 193 34.90 -0.24 3.26
CA GLU A 193 34.68 1.08 2.66
C GLU A 193 33.29 1.20 2.05
N ARG A 194 32.86 0.18 1.29
CA ARG A 194 31.54 0.15 0.68
C ARG A 194 30.43 0.03 1.72
N ALA A 195 30.64 -0.81 2.74
CA ALA A 195 29.69 -0.95 3.84
C ALA A 195 29.48 0.38 4.58
N GLU A 196 30.59 1.11 4.89
CA GLU A 196 30.52 2.45 5.49
C GLU A 196 29.76 3.43 4.59
N GLU A 197 30.10 3.48 3.30
CA GLU A 197 29.43 4.37 2.33
C GLU A 197 27.93 4.14 2.29
N ILE A 198 27.50 2.89 2.22
CA ILE A 198 26.07 2.52 2.18
C ILE A 198 25.36 2.98 3.46
N VAL A 199 25.92 2.70 4.65
CA VAL A 199 25.29 3.08 5.91
C VAL A 199 25.18 4.60 6.02
N ARG A 200 26.22 5.34 5.64
CA ARG A 200 26.18 6.80 5.70
C ARG A 200 25.18 7.39 4.72
N ARG A 201 25.29 7.04 3.42
CA ARG A 201 24.52 7.68 2.35
C ARG A 201 23.09 7.22 2.27
N GLU A 202 22.82 5.93 2.47
CA GLU A 202 21.48 5.37 2.27
C GLU A 202 20.69 5.29 3.58
N VAL A 203 21.36 5.28 4.74
CA VAL A 203 20.69 5.20 6.03
C VAL A 203 20.81 6.51 6.81
N LEU A 204 22.00 6.90 7.23
CA LEU A 204 22.19 8.00 8.21
C LEU A 204 21.92 9.39 7.64
N ASP A 205 22.17 9.64 6.35
CA ASP A 205 21.86 10.94 5.73
C ASP A 205 20.35 11.23 5.73
N TYR A 206 19.50 10.20 5.77
CA TYR A 206 18.04 10.32 5.74
C TYR A 206 17.34 9.94 7.06
N HIS A 207 17.95 9.06 7.82
CA HIS A 207 17.50 8.63 9.15
C HIS A 207 18.49 9.13 10.20
N ILE A 208 18.49 10.44 10.42
CA ILE A 208 19.42 11.11 11.32
C ILE A 208 19.30 10.51 12.73
N ASN A 209 20.46 10.19 13.32
CA ASN A 209 20.55 9.54 14.64
C ASN A 209 19.82 8.19 14.76
N ASP A 210 19.61 7.46 13.65
CA ASP A 210 19.02 6.13 13.73
C ASP A 210 19.94 5.16 14.48
N ALA A 211 19.40 4.54 15.52
CA ALA A 211 20.17 3.66 16.40
C ALA A 211 20.76 2.45 15.67
N ASP A 212 20.00 1.83 14.74
CA ASP A 212 20.49 0.65 13.99
C ASP A 212 21.57 1.07 12.98
N GLY A 213 21.42 2.24 12.37
CA GLY A 213 22.42 2.82 11.47
C GLY A 213 23.74 3.11 12.18
N ILE A 214 23.68 3.78 13.32
CA ILE A 214 24.87 4.09 14.14
C ILE A 214 25.52 2.80 14.65
N LEU A 215 24.71 1.82 15.09
CA LEU A 215 25.22 0.52 15.55
C LEU A 215 25.94 -0.21 14.43
N LYS A 216 25.34 -0.29 13.24
CA LYS A 216 25.96 -0.92 12.07
C LYS A 216 27.27 -0.22 11.68
N LEU A 217 27.30 1.12 11.74
CA LEU A 217 28.53 1.88 11.47
C LEU A 217 29.63 1.56 12.49
N GLY A 218 29.27 1.45 13.78
CA GLY A 218 30.19 1.01 14.83
C GLY A 218 30.73 -0.38 14.58
N ASP A 219 29.86 -1.35 14.21
CA ASP A 219 30.25 -2.73 13.90
C ASP A 219 31.19 -2.79 12.67
N ILE A 220 30.93 -1.97 11.63
CA ILE A 220 31.82 -1.86 10.47
C ILE A 220 33.21 -1.36 10.89
N PHE A 221 33.29 -0.30 11.70
CA PHE A 221 34.56 0.21 12.16
C PHE A 221 35.31 -0.75 13.08
N LEU A 222 34.57 -1.52 13.89
CA LEU A 222 35.18 -2.54 14.76
C LEU A 222 35.88 -3.63 13.95
N GLU A 223 35.18 -4.21 12.96
CA GLU A 223 35.75 -5.26 12.12
C GLU A 223 36.85 -4.72 11.21
N TRP A 224 36.64 -3.53 10.61
CA TRP A 224 37.68 -2.87 9.81
C TRP A 224 38.94 -2.56 10.62
N GLY A 225 38.76 -2.05 11.83
CA GLY A 225 39.86 -1.72 12.75
C GLY A 225 40.60 -2.95 13.22
N THR A 226 39.92 -4.06 13.38
CA THR A 226 40.52 -5.34 13.79
C THR A 226 41.34 -5.97 12.66
N GLU A 227 40.85 -5.92 11.42
CA GLU A 227 41.44 -6.68 10.31
C GLU A 227 42.44 -5.87 9.47
N LYS A 228 42.26 -4.57 9.31
CA LYS A 228 43.04 -3.78 8.34
C LYS A 228 43.63 -2.47 8.88
N ASP A 229 42.83 -1.68 9.60
CA ASP A 229 43.16 -0.30 9.95
C ASP A 229 42.86 0.01 11.41
N PRO A 230 43.84 -0.15 12.33
CA PRO A 230 43.61 0.05 13.76
C PRO A 230 43.08 1.44 14.16
N GLU A 231 43.23 2.46 13.32
CA GLU A 231 42.69 3.80 13.60
C GLU A 231 41.14 3.80 13.62
N LYS A 232 40.54 2.88 12.92
CA LYS A 232 39.07 2.71 12.89
C LYS A 232 38.46 2.23 14.21
N LEU A 233 39.26 1.55 15.05
CA LEU A 233 38.81 1.07 16.35
C LEU A 233 38.30 2.20 17.26
N GLU A 234 38.98 3.37 17.25
CA GLU A 234 38.50 4.48 18.04
C GLU A 234 37.19 5.07 17.52
N LEU A 235 36.97 5.07 16.18
CA LEU A 235 35.69 5.45 15.60
C LEU A 235 34.58 4.52 16.01
N ALA A 236 34.83 3.20 16.11
CA ALA A 236 33.87 2.24 16.63
C ALA A 236 33.46 2.59 18.08
N ARG A 237 34.43 2.86 18.95
CA ARG A 237 34.20 3.26 20.34
C ARG A 237 33.31 4.51 20.42
N GLU A 238 33.59 5.50 19.59
CA GLU A 238 32.80 6.75 19.55
C GLU A 238 31.35 6.47 19.16
N GLN A 239 31.08 5.59 18.17
CA GLN A 239 29.71 5.24 17.79
C GLN A 239 28.96 4.54 18.94
N TYR A 240 29.59 3.59 19.60
CA TYR A 240 28.96 2.88 20.73
C TYR A 240 28.73 3.80 21.95
N ALA A 241 29.68 4.71 22.25
CA ALA A 241 29.51 5.72 23.29
C ALA A 241 28.35 6.68 22.96
N ASN A 242 28.25 7.10 21.70
CA ASN A 242 27.15 7.94 21.24
C ASN A 242 25.79 7.24 21.39
N LEU A 243 25.69 5.94 21.05
CA LEU A 243 24.48 5.14 21.25
C LEU A 243 24.10 5.04 22.74
N LEU A 244 25.06 4.80 23.62
CA LEU A 244 24.81 4.77 25.06
C LEU A 244 24.31 6.13 25.59
N GLN A 245 24.84 7.21 25.09
CA GLN A 245 24.39 8.56 25.45
C GLN A 245 22.97 8.85 24.97
N LEU A 246 22.66 8.51 23.72
CA LEU A 246 21.37 8.83 23.10
C LEU A 246 20.25 7.86 23.55
N TYR A 247 20.57 6.57 23.65
CA TYR A 247 19.57 5.50 23.76
C TYR A 247 19.80 4.56 24.96
N GLY A 248 20.79 4.82 25.79
CA GLY A 248 21.16 3.96 26.93
C GLY A 248 20.19 4.00 28.13
N LYS A 249 19.05 4.71 28.03
CA LYS A 249 18.05 4.75 29.11
C LYS A 249 17.26 3.46 29.24
N ASP A 250 17.01 2.77 28.13
CA ASP A 250 16.37 1.47 28.13
C ASP A 250 17.41 0.36 28.39
N GLN A 251 17.08 -0.54 29.34
CA GLN A 251 18.01 -1.59 29.78
C GLN A 251 18.44 -2.52 28.62
N ARG A 252 17.52 -2.90 27.75
CA ARG A 252 17.81 -3.81 26.64
C ARG A 252 18.74 -3.17 25.62
N SER A 253 18.47 -1.92 25.28
CA SER A 253 19.32 -1.14 24.36
C SER A 253 20.69 -0.88 24.96
N SER A 254 20.74 -0.52 26.25
CA SER A 254 22.00 -0.35 26.99
C SER A 254 22.83 -1.62 27.01
N ASP A 255 22.23 -2.77 27.28
CA ASP A 255 22.93 -4.05 27.29
C ASP A 255 23.51 -4.40 25.91
N LEU A 256 22.78 -4.12 24.82
CA LEU A 256 23.28 -4.30 23.45
C LEU A 256 24.51 -3.41 23.18
N TYR A 257 24.45 -2.15 23.52
CA TYR A 257 25.55 -1.20 23.24
C TYR A 257 26.74 -1.47 24.15
N LEU A 258 26.51 -1.89 25.39
CA LEU A 258 27.59 -2.31 26.30
C LEU A 258 28.25 -3.61 25.83
N SER A 259 27.53 -4.54 25.23
CA SER A 259 28.13 -5.75 24.63
C SER A 259 29.06 -5.38 23.48
N ARG A 260 28.68 -4.43 22.62
CA ARG A 260 29.54 -3.91 21.54
C ARG A 260 30.78 -3.19 22.09
N MET A 261 30.60 -2.39 23.13
CA MET A 261 31.72 -1.73 23.81
C MET A 261 32.68 -2.76 24.46
N MET A 262 32.13 -3.85 25.00
CA MET A 262 32.93 -4.95 25.54
C MET A 262 33.78 -5.61 24.44
N ARG A 263 33.19 -5.88 23.24
CA ARG A 263 33.97 -6.40 22.10
C ARG A 263 35.11 -5.46 21.71
N TYR A 264 34.85 -4.15 21.66
CA TYR A 264 35.89 -3.16 21.41
C TYR A 264 37.03 -3.26 22.43
N PHE A 265 36.73 -3.39 23.74
CA PHE A 265 37.76 -3.53 24.76
C PHE A 265 38.55 -4.86 24.67
N ILE A 266 37.89 -5.94 24.28
CA ILE A 266 38.54 -7.19 23.98
C ILE A 266 39.51 -7.06 22.81
N ARG A 267 39.05 -6.49 21.67
CA ARG A 267 39.86 -6.32 20.45
C ARG A 267 41.04 -5.34 20.66
N THR A 268 40.94 -4.42 21.62
CA THR A 268 42.00 -3.48 21.99
C THR A 268 42.80 -3.89 23.21
N ASP A 269 42.62 -5.11 23.70
CA ASP A 269 43.32 -5.70 24.86
C ASP A 269 43.24 -4.87 26.15
N LYS A 270 42.06 -4.29 26.43
CA LYS A 270 41.85 -3.46 27.63
C LYS A 270 41.21 -4.25 28.75
N LEU A 271 41.90 -5.20 29.34
CA LEU A 271 41.43 -6.10 30.40
C LEU A 271 40.77 -5.34 31.58
N LYS A 272 41.33 -4.20 31.97
CA LYS A 272 40.80 -3.36 33.07
C LYS A 272 39.38 -2.89 32.83
N GLU A 273 38.98 -2.69 31.57
CA GLU A 273 37.64 -2.28 31.16
C GLU A 273 36.69 -3.47 30.94
N VAL A 274 37.24 -4.62 30.54
CA VAL A 274 36.46 -5.84 30.31
C VAL A 274 35.92 -6.43 31.63
N ILE A 275 36.73 -6.45 32.71
CA ILE A 275 36.35 -7.04 34.01
C ILE A 275 35.12 -6.38 34.62
N PRO A 276 34.96 -5.04 34.67
CA PRO A 276 33.74 -4.39 35.14
C PRO A 276 32.52 -4.76 34.32
N LEU A 277 32.63 -4.80 32.98
CA LEU A 277 31.54 -5.18 32.11
C LEU A 277 31.08 -6.64 32.29
N LYS A 278 32.04 -7.56 32.47
CA LYS A 278 31.72 -8.94 32.84
C LYS A 278 30.83 -8.98 34.09
N LYS A 279 31.20 -8.25 35.16
CA LYS A 279 30.38 -8.19 36.40
C LYS A 279 28.99 -7.63 36.19
N VAL A 280 28.84 -6.71 35.23
CA VAL A 280 27.53 -6.16 34.87
C VAL A 280 26.63 -7.22 34.20
N PHE A 281 27.22 -8.12 33.38
CA PHE A 281 26.48 -9.13 32.64
C PHE A 281 26.27 -10.44 33.41
N GLU A 282 27.14 -10.80 34.36
CA GLU A 282 27.01 -12.04 35.17
C GLU A 282 25.60 -12.26 35.75
N PRO A 283 24.94 -11.28 36.42
CA PRO A 283 23.58 -11.46 36.92
C PRO A 283 22.51 -11.43 35.82
N ARG A 284 22.88 -11.14 34.60
CA ARG A 284 22.00 -10.96 33.42
C ARG A 284 22.47 -11.80 32.23
N GLU A 285 22.72 -13.07 32.45
CA GLU A 285 23.28 -13.98 31.43
C GLU A 285 22.56 -13.95 30.08
N LYS A 286 21.24 -13.72 30.08
CA LYS A 286 20.41 -13.63 28.86
C LYS A 286 20.56 -12.32 28.11
N SER A 287 21.26 -11.33 28.63
CA SER A 287 21.48 -10.03 27.97
C SER A 287 22.58 -10.08 26.91
N LEU A 288 23.46 -11.05 26.96
CA LEU A 288 24.48 -11.30 25.94
C LEU A 288 24.07 -12.46 25.05
N CYS A 289 24.43 -12.40 23.78
CA CYS A 289 24.30 -13.53 22.86
C CYS A 289 25.40 -14.58 23.12
N ALA A 290 25.23 -15.77 22.55
CA ALA A 290 26.20 -16.86 22.70
C ALA A 290 27.61 -16.47 22.19
N ASP A 291 27.65 -15.72 21.09
CA ASP A 291 28.92 -15.27 20.49
C ASP A 291 29.65 -14.26 21.38
N ASP A 292 28.91 -13.32 22.03
CA ASP A 292 29.49 -12.38 22.99
C ASP A 292 30.10 -13.11 24.19
N TRP A 293 29.41 -14.14 24.73
CA TRP A 293 29.93 -14.96 25.80
C TRP A 293 31.15 -15.80 25.39
N ALA A 294 31.14 -16.35 24.18
CA ALA A 294 32.26 -17.10 23.63
C ALA A 294 33.52 -16.21 23.50
N GLU A 295 33.37 -15.02 22.95
CA GLU A 295 34.45 -14.05 22.76
C GLU A 295 35.00 -13.59 24.12
N LEU A 296 34.10 -13.23 25.07
CA LEU A 296 34.50 -12.84 26.42
C LEU A 296 35.25 -13.96 27.16
N SER A 297 34.72 -15.18 27.11
CA SER A 297 35.33 -16.34 27.80
C SER A 297 36.67 -16.72 27.18
N GLY A 298 36.78 -16.72 25.86
CA GLY A 298 38.02 -16.96 25.13
C GLY A 298 39.10 -15.95 25.55
N TYR A 299 38.76 -14.66 25.51
CA TYR A 299 39.67 -13.59 25.91
C TYR A 299 40.14 -13.72 27.36
N LEU A 300 39.23 -14.04 28.30
CA LEU A 300 39.59 -14.17 29.72
C LEU A 300 40.38 -15.46 30.04
N LEU A 301 40.30 -16.52 29.22
CA LEU A 301 41.10 -17.69 29.34
C LEU A 301 42.55 -17.50 28.88
N ASP A 302 42.75 -16.57 27.95
CA ASP A 302 44.06 -16.24 27.39
C ASP A 302 44.85 -15.24 28.27
N LYS A 303 44.20 -14.61 29.29
CA LYS A 303 44.82 -13.61 30.21
C LYS A 303 45.11 -14.19 31.60
#